data_e8ba43df5d7392cd2d74ec0203a59047
#
_entry.id   e8ba43df5d7392cd2d74ec0203a59047
#
_cell.length_a   1.000
_cell.length_b   1.000
_cell.length_c   1.000
_cell.angle_alpha   90.00
_cell.angle_beta   90.00
_cell.angle_gamma   90.00
#
_symmetry.space_group_name_H-M   'P 1'
#
loop_
_entity.id
_entity.type
_entity.pdbx_description
1 polymer ?
#
loop_
_entity_poly.entity_id
_entity_poly.type
_entity_poly.pdbx_seq_one_letter_code
_entity_poly.pdbx_strand_id
1 'polypeptide(L)'
;MLQPKRTKFRKLHKDRNRGLALTGCDVSFGEYGLKAIGRGRITARQIEAARRTITRKVKRGGKIWIRVFPDKPITKKPLEVRMGSGKGSVEYWVCQIQPGRMLYEIEGVSEELAREAFALAAAKLPIQTTFTKRVIM
;
A
#
# COMPACT_ATOMS: atom_id res chain seq x y z
N MET A 1 -8.54 10.94 3.06
CA MET A 1 -7.73 9.75 2.80
C MET A 1 -7.97 9.24 1.39
N LEU A 2 -7.06 8.43 0.90
CA LEU A 2 -7.14 7.90 -0.45
C LEU A 2 -8.37 7.02 -0.62
N GLN A 3 -9.14 7.28 -1.67
CA GLN A 3 -10.27 6.44 -2.08
C GLN A 3 -10.64 6.80 -3.52
N PRO A 4 -11.26 5.88 -4.28
CA PRO A 4 -11.68 6.18 -5.64
C PRO A 4 -12.77 7.26 -5.65
N LYS A 5 -12.69 8.16 -6.63
CA LYS A 5 -13.75 9.17 -6.85
C LYS A 5 -15.01 8.53 -7.41
N ARG A 6 -14.84 7.57 -8.32
CA ARG A 6 -15.95 6.84 -8.94
C ARG A 6 -15.61 5.37 -9.01
N THR A 7 -16.62 4.52 -8.85
CA THR A 7 -16.46 3.08 -8.97
C THR A 7 -17.56 2.51 -9.87
N LYS A 8 -17.23 1.47 -10.64
CA LYS A 8 -18.22 0.77 -11.44
C LYS A 8 -19.24 0.07 -10.53
N PHE A 9 -18.75 -0.53 -9.44
CA PHE A 9 -19.57 -1.15 -8.43
C PHE A 9 -19.20 -0.59 -7.07
N ARG A 10 -20.21 -0.28 -6.25
CA ARG A 10 -20.00 0.28 -4.92
C ARG A 10 -19.40 -0.73 -3.96
N LYS A 11 -19.75 -2.00 -4.13
CA LYS A 11 -19.30 -3.11 -3.27
C LYS A 11 -18.72 -4.21 -4.14
N LEU A 12 -17.73 -4.94 -3.60
CA LEU A 12 -17.07 -6.03 -4.30
C LEU A 12 -17.03 -7.28 -3.42
N HIS A 13 -16.97 -8.44 -4.07
CA HIS A 13 -16.71 -9.69 -3.37
C HIS A 13 -15.29 -9.71 -2.83
N LYS A 14 -15.09 -10.40 -1.71
CA LYS A 14 -13.77 -10.45 -1.08
C LYS A 14 -12.73 -11.22 -1.87
N ASP A 15 -13.02 -12.10 -2.68
CA ASP A 15 -12.07 -12.92 -3.44
C ASP A 15 -10.79 -13.30 -2.67
N ARG A 16 -10.09 -14.29 -3.19
CA ARG A 16 -8.81 -14.70 -2.62
C ARG A 16 -7.67 -13.94 -3.29
N ASN A 17 -6.72 -13.52 -2.48
CA ASN A 17 -5.50 -12.88 -2.96
C ASN A 17 -4.52 -13.99 -3.38
N ARG A 18 -4.33 -14.16 -4.68
CA ARG A 18 -3.49 -15.22 -5.24
C ARG A 18 -2.48 -14.65 -6.23
N GLY A 19 -1.45 -15.45 -6.51
CA GLY A 19 -0.46 -15.13 -7.52
C GLY A 19 0.64 -14.20 -7.06
N LEU A 20 1.51 -13.85 -7.97
CA LEU A 20 2.63 -12.94 -7.76
C LEU A 20 2.41 -11.68 -8.59
N ALA A 21 3.00 -10.57 -8.19
CA ALA A 21 2.93 -9.34 -8.95
C ALA A 21 3.75 -9.49 -10.23
N LEU A 22 3.10 -9.31 -11.38
CA LEU A 22 3.76 -9.35 -12.69
C LEU A 22 4.05 -7.93 -13.20
N THR A 23 3.30 -6.95 -12.72
CA THR A 23 3.49 -5.54 -13.05
C THR A 23 3.60 -4.73 -11.76
N GLY A 24 4.24 -3.56 -11.84
CA GLY A 24 4.43 -2.73 -10.65
C GLY A 24 5.40 -3.34 -9.66
N CYS A 25 6.35 -4.16 -10.12
CA CYS A 25 7.31 -4.87 -9.28
C CYS A 25 8.73 -4.30 -9.35
N ASP A 26 8.96 -3.30 -10.19
CA ASP A 26 10.27 -2.67 -10.34
C ASP A 26 10.24 -1.20 -9.93
N VAL A 27 11.40 -0.68 -9.50
CA VAL A 27 11.56 0.75 -9.23
C VAL A 27 11.56 1.48 -10.57
N SER A 28 10.53 2.29 -10.81
CA SER A 28 10.32 2.96 -12.10
C SER A 28 10.49 4.47 -12.04
N PHE A 29 10.14 5.11 -10.93
CA PHE A 29 10.12 6.56 -10.79
C PHE A 29 11.29 7.09 -9.96
N GLY A 30 11.68 6.39 -8.90
CA GLY A 30 12.70 6.82 -7.97
C GLY A 30 14.00 6.04 -8.09
N GLU A 31 14.85 6.17 -7.09
CA GLU A 31 16.12 5.45 -6.98
C GLU A 31 16.01 4.22 -6.08
N TYR A 32 15.18 4.31 -5.06
CA TYR A 32 14.98 3.26 -4.05
C TYR A 32 13.51 2.97 -3.89
N GLY A 33 13.20 1.76 -3.49
CA GLY A 33 11.82 1.35 -3.31
C GLY A 33 11.61 0.44 -2.12
N LEU A 34 10.38 0.41 -1.64
CA LEU A 34 9.91 -0.53 -0.62
C LEU A 34 9.01 -1.53 -1.32
N LYS A 35 9.43 -2.77 -1.34
CA LYS A 35 8.77 -3.86 -2.08
C LYS A 35 8.14 -4.84 -1.12
N ALA A 36 6.93 -5.29 -1.42
CA ALA A 36 6.25 -6.30 -0.62
C ALA A 36 6.84 -7.68 -0.91
N ILE A 37 7.18 -8.43 0.12
CA ILE A 37 7.54 -9.84 0.02
C ILE A 37 6.46 -10.74 0.61
N GLY A 38 5.54 -10.16 1.37
CA GLY A 38 4.38 -10.86 1.88
C GLY A 38 3.13 -10.56 1.07
N ARG A 39 2.05 -11.23 1.43
CA ARG A 39 0.75 -11.10 0.80
C ARG A 39 -0.25 -10.56 1.82
N GLY A 40 -1.14 -9.69 1.39
CA GLY A 40 -2.16 -9.16 2.29
C GLY A 40 -2.89 -7.97 1.71
N ARG A 41 -3.48 -7.19 2.59
CA ARG A 41 -4.23 -5.98 2.26
C ARG A 41 -3.68 -4.80 3.04
N ILE A 42 -3.59 -3.66 2.38
CA ILE A 42 -3.15 -2.42 3.02
C ILE A 42 -4.32 -1.46 2.97
N THR A 43 -4.71 -0.92 4.12
CA THR A 43 -5.80 0.05 4.18
C THR A 43 -5.33 1.44 3.77
N ALA A 44 -6.26 2.31 3.40
CA ALA A 44 -5.94 3.70 3.09
C ALA A 44 -5.23 4.40 4.27
N ARG A 45 -5.63 4.08 5.49
CA ARG A 45 -5.00 4.63 6.70
C ARG A 45 -3.56 4.17 6.87
N GLN A 46 -3.29 2.90 6.59
CA GLN A 46 -1.93 2.35 6.66
C GLN A 46 -1.02 2.98 5.60
N ILE A 47 -1.53 3.16 4.39
CA ILE A 47 -0.80 3.84 3.31
C ILE A 47 -0.42 5.26 3.73
N GLU A 48 -1.36 6.00 4.30
CA GLU A 48 -1.13 7.37 4.75
C GLU A 48 -0.16 7.42 5.93
N ALA A 49 -0.28 6.50 6.88
CA ALA A 49 0.62 6.43 8.04
C ALA A 49 2.07 6.18 7.60
N ALA A 50 2.28 5.25 6.67
CA ALA A 50 3.60 4.95 6.14
C ALA A 50 4.17 6.14 5.37
N ARG A 51 3.35 6.79 4.54
CA ARG A 51 3.76 7.98 3.80
C ARG A 51 4.23 9.09 4.74
N ARG A 52 3.45 9.37 5.77
CA ARG A 52 3.80 10.40 6.76
C ARG A 52 5.10 10.07 7.47
N THR A 53 5.32 8.81 7.80
CA THR A 53 6.53 8.34 8.46
C THR A 53 7.76 8.59 7.57
N ILE A 54 7.65 8.24 6.29
CA ILE A 54 8.75 8.47 5.32
C ILE A 54 9.02 9.97 5.20
N THR A 55 7.99 10.78 5.00
CA THR A 55 8.11 12.23 4.84
C THR A 55 8.76 12.87 6.07
N ARG A 56 8.36 12.43 7.25
CA ARG A 56 8.92 12.95 8.51
C ARG A 56 10.41 12.61 8.63
N LYS A 57 10.80 11.40 8.26
CA LYS A 57 12.20 10.97 8.37
C LYS A 57 13.11 11.69 7.39
N VAL A 58 12.70 11.85 6.14
CA VAL A 58 13.48 12.54 5.13
C VAL A 58 13.31 14.06 5.18
N LYS A 59 12.37 14.52 5.99
CA LYS A 59 12.02 15.93 6.15
C LYS A 59 11.63 16.53 4.80
N ARG A 60 12.24 17.62 4.37
CA ARG A 60 11.90 18.26 3.09
C ARG A 60 12.77 17.79 1.93
N GLY A 61 13.62 16.79 2.18
CA GLY A 61 14.50 16.24 1.13
C GLY A 61 13.76 15.20 0.29
N GLY A 62 14.13 15.13 -0.98
CA GLY A 62 13.67 14.08 -1.85
C GLY A 62 12.23 14.18 -2.29
N LYS A 63 11.84 13.17 -3.07
CA LYS A 63 10.49 13.02 -3.59
C LYS A 63 10.03 11.59 -3.36
N ILE A 64 8.76 11.42 -2.99
CA ILE A 64 8.17 10.14 -2.66
C ILE A 64 7.04 9.84 -3.64
N TRP A 65 6.98 8.61 -4.15
CA TRP A 65 5.87 8.11 -4.95
C TRP A 65 5.17 7.00 -4.19
N ILE A 66 3.85 7.06 -4.15
CA ILE A 66 3.01 5.98 -3.65
C ILE A 66 2.59 5.15 -4.85
N ARG A 67 3.02 3.88 -4.91
CA ARG A 67 2.79 3.00 -6.05
C ARG A 67 1.54 2.14 -5.91
N VAL A 68 0.80 2.28 -4.82
CA VAL A 68 -0.42 1.52 -4.55
C VAL A 68 -1.58 2.46 -4.28
N PHE A 69 -2.78 2.01 -4.58
CA PHE A 69 -4.00 2.79 -4.34
C PHE A 69 -5.10 1.90 -3.77
N PRO A 70 -5.80 2.34 -2.73
CA PRO A 70 -6.86 1.54 -2.10
C PRO A 70 -8.15 1.64 -2.91
N ASP A 71 -8.34 0.70 -3.82
CA ASP A 71 -9.47 0.69 -4.74
C ASP A 71 -10.51 -0.38 -4.42
N LYS A 72 -10.26 -1.23 -3.43
CA LYS A 72 -11.20 -2.28 -3.05
C LYS A 72 -11.98 -1.89 -1.79
N PRO A 73 -13.31 -1.81 -1.87
CA PRO A 73 -14.13 -1.49 -0.70
C PRO A 73 -14.29 -2.71 0.21
N ILE A 74 -14.19 -2.50 1.50
CA ILE A 74 -14.45 -3.52 2.52
C ILE A 74 -15.73 -3.13 3.26
N THR A 75 -16.66 -4.06 3.32
CA THR A 75 -17.94 -3.86 3.97
C THR A 75 -17.96 -4.56 5.33
N LYS A 76 -18.72 -3.99 6.25
CA LYS A 76 -18.90 -4.58 7.57
C LYS A 76 -20.32 -4.32 8.04
N LYS A 77 -20.95 -5.36 8.59
CA LYS A 77 -22.26 -5.22 9.22
C LYS A 77 -22.08 -4.94 10.71
N PRO A 78 -22.96 -4.13 11.31
CA PRO A 78 -22.97 -3.98 12.77
C PRO A 78 -23.15 -5.33 13.45
N LEU A 79 -22.56 -5.50 14.61
CA LEU A 79 -22.68 -6.75 15.39
C LEU A 79 -24.12 -7.16 15.68
N GLU A 80 -25.01 -6.17 15.77
CA GLU A 80 -26.42 -6.35 16.11
C GLU A 80 -27.28 -6.77 14.92
N VAL A 81 -26.76 -6.70 13.69
CA VAL A 81 -27.52 -7.02 12.49
C VAL A 81 -27.40 -8.50 12.17
N ARG A 82 -28.54 -9.15 11.93
CA ARG A 82 -28.57 -10.57 11.56
C ARG A 82 -27.92 -10.80 10.20
N MET A 83 -27.27 -11.95 10.05
CA MET A 83 -26.69 -12.36 8.78
C MET A 83 -27.80 -12.60 7.75
N GLY A 84 -27.52 -12.36 6.47
CA GLY A 84 -28.42 -12.65 5.38
C GLY A 84 -29.30 -11.51 4.89
N SER A 85 -29.28 -10.34 5.53
CA SER A 85 -30.07 -9.18 5.11
C SER A 85 -29.35 -8.32 4.05
N GLY A 86 -28.51 -8.94 3.22
CA GLY A 86 -27.71 -8.25 2.23
C GLY A 86 -26.32 -7.86 2.73
N LYS A 87 -25.52 -7.31 1.83
CA LYS A 87 -24.16 -6.91 2.14
C LYS A 87 -24.14 -5.61 2.95
N GLY A 88 -23.28 -5.53 3.96
CA GLY A 88 -23.13 -4.35 4.78
C GLY A 88 -22.65 -3.12 3.99
N SER A 89 -22.65 -1.96 4.64
CA SER A 89 -22.15 -0.72 4.03
C SER A 89 -20.64 -0.74 3.90
N VAL A 90 -20.13 0.04 2.94
CA VAL A 90 -18.68 0.22 2.77
C VAL A 90 -18.14 0.98 3.97
N GLU A 91 -17.17 0.38 4.67
CA GLU A 91 -16.57 0.97 5.86
C GLU A 91 -15.20 1.59 5.56
N TYR A 92 -14.38 0.90 4.77
CA TYR A 92 -13.05 1.40 4.43
C TYR A 92 -12.57 0.80 3.11
N TRP A 93 -11.48 1.36 2.59
CA TRP A 93 -10.89 0.97 1.32
C TRP A 93 -9.52 0.35 1.54
N VAL A 94 -9.21 -0.67 0.77
CA VAL A 94 -7.92 -1.38 0.84
C VAL A 94 -7.33 -1.60 -0.54
N CYS A 95 -6.02 -1.84 -0.57
CA CYS A 95 -5.31 -2.32 -1.75
C CYS A 95 -4.89 -3.76 -1.47
N GLN A 96 -5.21 -4.67 -2.38
CA GLN A 96 -4.72 -6.05 -2.30
C GLN A 96 -3.28 -6.09 -2.80
N ILE A 97 -2.39 -6.68 -2.01
CA ILE A 97 -0.97 -6.74 -2.31
C ILE A 97 -0.55 -8.18 -2.56
N GLN A 98 0.11 -8.39 -3.68
CA GLN A 98 0.73 -9.65 -4.05
C GLN A 98 2.23 -9.54 -3.79
N PRO A 99 2.92 -10.66 -3.46
CA PRO A 99 4.37 -10.64 -3.31
C PRO A 99 5.06 -10.09 -4.55
N GLY A 100 6.02 -9.20 -4.36
CA GLY A 100 6.74 -8.54 -5.43
C GLY A 100 6.24 -7.15 -5.78
N ARG A 101 5.11 -6.71 -5.25
CA ARG A 101 4.54 -5.39 -5.55
C ARG A 101 5.37 -4.28 -4.94
N MET A 102 5.68 -3.26 -5.75
CA MET A 102 6.32 -2.03 -5.26
C MET A 102 5.28 -1.18 -4.52
N LEU A 103 5.60 -0.76 -3.31
CA LEU A 103 4.69 0.02 -2.47
C LEU A 103 5.00 1.51 -2.51
N TYR A 104 6.27 1.86 -2.31
CA TYR A 104 6.74 3.24 -2.31
C TYR A 104 8.05 3.34 -3.05
N GLU A 105 8.31 4.52 -3.63
CA GLU A 105 9.60 4.84 -4.21
C GLU A 105 10.05 6.20 -3.69
N ILE A 106 11.37 6.39 -3.63
CA ILE A 106 11.96 7.64 -3.16
C ILE A 106 13.18 7.98 -4.00
N GLU A 107 13.42 9.27 -4.19
CA GLU A 107 14.65 9.77 -4.80
C GLU A 107 15.11 11.05 -4.10
N GLY A 108 16.34 11.43 -4.38
CA GLY A 108 16.90 12.68 -3.85
C GLY A 108 17.40 12.58 -2.41
N VAL A 109 17.58 11.36 -1.89
CA VAL A 109 18.14 11.12 -0.56
C VAL A 109 19.22 10.05 -0.64
N SER A 110 20.08 10.00 0.40
CA SER A 110 21.10 8.95 0.47
C SER A 110 20.45 7.58 0.69
N GLU A 111 21.18 6.53 0.31
CA GLU A 111 20.71 5.17 0.54
C GLU A 111 20.45 4.87 2.01
N GLU A 112 21.33 5.34 2.89
CA GLU A 112 21.17 5.13 4.34
C GLU A 112 19.89 5.76 4.86
N LEU A 113 19.61 6.99 4.46
CA LEU A 113 18.41 7.69 4.87
C LEU A 113 17.17 7.01 4.30
N ALA A 114 17.22 6.55 3.05
CA ALA A 114 16.13 5.82 2.43
C ALA A 114 15.85 4.51 3.17
N ARG A 115 16.89 3.77 3.54
CA ARG A 115 16.75 2.52 4.30
C ARG A 115 16.09 2.77 5.66
N GLU A 116 16.53 3.80 6.37
CA GLU A 116 15.95 4.15 7.67
C GLU A 116 14.48 4.56 7.54
N ALA A 117 14.17 5.40 6.55
CA ALA A 117 12.80 5.86 6.32
C ALA A 117 11.86 4.69 6.00
N PHE A 118 12.30 3.78 5.13
CA PHE A 118 11.49 2.61 4.76
C PHE A 118 11.38 1.60 5.89
N ALA A 119 12.40 1.46 6.74
CA ALA A 119 12.32 0.61 7.91
C ALA A 119 11.24 1.11 8.88
N LEU A 120 11.18 2.42 9.10
CA LEU A 120 10.14 3.02 9.93
C LEU A 120 8.75 2.88 9.30
N ALA A 121 8.67 3.05 7.99
CA ALA A 121 7.40 2.90 7.26
C ALA A 121 6.91 1.46 7.30
N ALA A 122 7.81 0.49 7.17
CA ALA A 122 7.47 -0.93 7.20
C ALA A 122 6.78 -1.32 8.51
N ALA A 123 7.16 -0.68 9.60
CA ALA A 123 6.53 -0.93 10.91
C ALA A 123 5.06 -0.50 10.95
N LYS A 124 4.61 0.34 10.02
CA LYS A 124 3.22 0.79 9.90
C LYS A 124 2.39 -0.09 8.97
N LEU A 125 3.03 -1.04 8.29
CA LEU A 125 2.38 -1.89 7.30
C LEU A 125 2.22 -3.31 7.85
N PRO A 126 1.12 -4.01 7.48
CA PRO A 126 0.85 -5.36 7.97
C PRO A 126 1.55 -6.46 7.18
N ILE A 127 2.35 -6.10 6.17
CA ILE A 127 2.97 -7.03 5.24
C ILE A 127 4.48 -6.93 5.38
N GLN A 128 5.18 -8.06 5.25
CA GLN A 128 6.64 -8.04 5.18
C GLN A 128 7.10 -7.35 3.92
N THR A 129 8.12 -6.52 4.05
CA THR A 129 8.65 -5.71 2.96
C THR A 129 10.17 -5.82 2.91
N THR A 130 10.74 -5.41 1.77
CA THR A 130 12.19 -5.36 1.60
C THR A 130 12.56 -4.07 0.87
N PHE A 131 13.76 -3.58 1.18
CA PHE A 131 14.35 -2.45 0.48
C PHE A 131 14.90 -2.91 -0.86
N THR A 132 14.70 -2.11 -1.90
CA THR A 132 15.23 -2.41 -3.22
C THR A 132 15.77 -1.15 -3.87
N LYS A 133 16.74 -1.33 -4.77
CA LYS A 133 17.33 -0.25 -5.55
C LYS A 133 16.89 -0.35 -7.00
N ARG A 134 16.92 0.77 -7.70
CA ARG A 134 16.69 0.78 -9.13
C ARG A 134 17.82 0.04 -9.84
N VAL A 135 17.43 -0.90 -10.70
CA VAL A 135 18.39 -1.61 -11.52
C VAL A 135 18.67 -0.76 -12.77
N ILE A 136 19.94 -0.37 -12.94
CA ILE A 136 20.40 0.35 -14.12
C ILE A 136 21.07 -0.67 -15.03
N MET A 137 20.46 -0.89 -16.19
CA MET A 137 21.05 -1.76 -17.21
C MET A 137 21.64 -0.94 -18.32
#